data_8c360dcf3dbb5db3fd9f72bdaedc0f9c
#
_entry.id   8c360dcf3dbb5db3fd9f72bdaedc0f9c
#
_cell.length_a   1.000
_cell.length_b   1.000
_cell.length_c   1.000
_cell.angle_alpha   90.00
_cell.angle_beta   90.00
_cell.angle_gamma   90.00
#
_symmetry.space_group_name_H-M   'P 1'
#
loop_
_entity.id
_entity.type
_entity.pdbx_description
1 polymer ?
#
loop_
_entity_poly.entity_id
_entity_poly.type
_entity_poly.pdbx_seq_one_letter_code
_entity_poly.pdbx_strand_id
1 'polypeptide(L)'
;MFLCRVPLSCKEPVKMYWNKSDTNHCTVVAVGFKEVGVDIEYMRYRRFEDISRRYFHKDEITDNMHTFYELWCKKEAYTKWKKGKIAKYMSQKIDKDMTQLVPQSRYQMTELDGLPYNIRGYLCY
;
A
#
# COMPACT_ATOMS: atom_id res chain seq x y z
N MET A 1 -8.15 13.27 3.72
CA MET A 1 -7.80 14.06 2.51
C MET A 1 -6.79 15.11 2.89
N PHE A 2 -5.64 15.09 2.25
CA PHE A 2 -4.63 16.14 2.41
C PHE A 2 -4.78 17.14 1.27
N LEU A 3 -5.13 18.39 1.61
CA LEU A 3 -5.11 19.49 0.66
C LEU A 3 -3.72 20.13 0.69
N CYS A 4 -2.94 19.92 -0.38
CA CYS A 4 -1.68 20.62 -0.55
C CYS A 4 -1.96 21.96 -1.26
N ARG A 5 -1.73 23.08 -0.55
CA ARG A 5 -1.78 24.40 -1.19
C ARG A 5 -0.41 24.74 -1.76
N VAL A 6 -0.36 24.87 -3.08
CA VAL A 6 0.81 25.44 -3.73
C VAL A 6 0.73 26.97 -3.55
N PRO A 7 1.79 27.63 -3.06
CA PRO A 7 1.79 29.09 -2.95
C PRO A 7 1.54 29.75 -4.32
N LEU A 8 0.65 30.73 -4.36
CA LEU A 8 0.35 31.48 -5.58
C LEU A 8 1.58 32.21 -6.16
N SER A 9 2.62 32.37 -5.35
CA SER A 9 3.90 32.96 -5.78
C SER A 9 4.86 31.98 -6.46
N CYS A 10 4.49 30.70 -6.56
CA CYS A 10 5.32 29.70 -7.22
C CYS A 10 5.28 29.93 -8.74
N LYS A 11 6.37 30.46 -9.29
CA LYS A 11 6.48 30.77 -10.73
C LYS A 11 6.79 29.54 -11.60
N GLU A 12 7.19 28.44 -10.99
CA GLU A 12 7.52 27.19 -11.70
C GLU A 12 6.47 26.13 -11.42
N PRO A 13 6.12 25.31 -12.42
CA PRO A 13 5.20 24.20 -12.21
C PRO A 13 5.81 23.18 -11.23
N VAL A 14 5.08 22.86 -10.17
CA VAL A 14 5.45 21.84 -9.20
C VAL A 14 4.83 20.52 -9.65
N LYS A 15 5.68 19.51 -9.86
CA LYS A 15 5.19 18.17 -10.17
C LYS A 15 4.62 17.53 -8.92
N MET A 16 3.36 17.11 -9.02
CA MET A 16 2.69 16.36 -7.95
C MET A 16 2.43 14.95 -8.41
N TYR A 17 2.54 14.02 -7.47
CA TYR A 17 2.24 12.61 -7.66
C TYR A 17 0.99 12.27 -6.87
N TRP A 18 0.19 11.38 -7.41
CA TRP A 18 -0.99 10.93 -6.71
C TRP A 18 -1.28 9.45 -7.01
N ASN A 19 -1.98 8.83 -6.09
CA ASN A 19 -2.45 7.47 -6.22
C ASN A 19 -3.75 7.31 -5.44
N LYS A 20 -4.61 6.40 -5.87
CA LYS A 20 -5.87 6.15 -5.19
C LYS A 20 -6.12 4.67 -4.97
N SER A 21 -6.97 4.38 -3.99
CA SER A 21 -7.49 3.04 -3.75
C SER A 21 -8.94 3.12 -3.30
N ASP A 22 -9.74 2.18 -3.76
CA ASP A 22 -11.17 2.09 -3.47
C ASP A 22 -11.52 0.74 -2.87
N THR A 23 -12.33 0.72 -1.85
CA THR A 23 -12.94 -0.50 -1.32
C THR A 23 -14.23 -0.16 -0.58
N ASN A 24 -15.26 -0.96 -0.73
CA ASN A 24 -16.50 -0.92 0.07
C ASN A 24 -16.99 0.51 0.38
N HIS A 25 -17.26 1.31 -0.66
CA HIS A 25 -17.75 2.71 -0.58
C HIS A 25 -16.76 3.69 0.10
N CYS A 26 -15.49 3.30 0.24
CA CYS A 26 -14.43 4.15 0.74
C CYS A 26 -13.40 4.38 -0.35
N THR A 27 -13.02 5.63 -0.57
CA THR A 27 -11.95 6.02 -1.49
C THR A 27 -10.91 6.82 -0.73
N VAL A 28 -9.65 6.45 -0.92
CA VAL A 28 -8.51 7.20 -0.40
C VAL A 28 -7.67 7.71 -1.56
N VAL A 29 -7.30 8.97 -1.50
CA VAL A 29 -6.37 9.59 -2.45
C VAL A 29 -5.14 10.05 -1.70
N ALA A 30 -3.98 9.58 -2.12
CA ALA A 30 -2.69 10.03 -1.62
C ALA A 30 -2.08 11.02 -2.62
N VAL A 31 -1.58 12.14 -2.13
CA VAL A 31 -0.94 13.19 -2.94
C VAL A 31 0.39 13.58 -2.30
N GLY A 32 1.42 13.74 -3.10
CA GLY A 32 2.73 14.13 -2.62
C GLY A 32 3.62 14.73 -3.69
N PHE A 33 4.78 15.22 -3.27
CA PHE A 33 5.81 15.75 -4.17
C PHE A 33 6.77 14.68 -4.69
N LYS A 34 6.62 13.45 -4.21
CA LYS A 34 7.34 12.25 -4.66
C LYS A 34 6.33 11.16 -4.96
N GLU A 35 6.80 10.09 -5.59
CA GLU A 35 5.96 8.90 -5.86
C GLU A 35 5.27 8.42 -4.59
N VAL A 36 4.00 8.08 -4.71
CA VAL A 36 3.18 7.53 -3.65
C VAL A 36 2.40 6.32 -4.15
N GLY A 37 2.18 5.36 -3.26
CA GLY A 37 1.30 4.23 -3.50
C GLY A 37 0.40 4.02 -2.29
N VAL A 38 -0.88 3.84 -2.49
CA VAL A 38 -1.84 3.62 -1.42
C VAL A 38 -2.72 2.42 -1.73
N ASP A 39 -2.97 1.61 -0.71
CA ASP A 39 -3.94 0.53 -0.79
C ASP A 39 -4.80 0.47 0.45
N ILE A 40 -6.11 0.30 0.25
CA ILE A 40 -7.08 0.05 1.30
C ILE A 40 -7.90 -1.19 0.97
N GLU A 41 -8.21 -1.99 1.99
CA GLU A 41 -8.98 -3.20 1.84
C GLU A 41 -10.05 -3.32 2.91
N TYR A 42 -11.26 -3.71 2.52
CA TYR A 42 -12.30 -4.10 3.45
C TYR A 42 -12.01 -5.52 3.94
N MET A 43 -11.75 -5.65 5.25
CA MET A 43 -11.44 -6.93 5.86
C MET A 43 -12.72 -7.76 6.03
N ARG A 44 -12.76 -8.89 5.35
CA ARG A 44 -13.83 -9.89 5.48
C ARG A 44 -13.21 -11.28 5.52
N TYR A 45 -13.92 -12.24 6.09
CA TYR A 45 -13.44 -13.61 6.15
C TYR A 45 -13.29 -14.20 4.75
N ARG A 46 -12.16 -14.86 4.54
CA ARG A 46 -11.82 -15.59 3.31
C ARG A 46 -10.96 -16.80 3.68
N ARG A 47 -10.69 -17.67 2.70
CA ARG A 47 -9.76 -18.80 2.86
C ARG A 47 -8.32 -18.29 2.76
N PHE A 48 -7.87 -17.63 3.82
CA PHE A 48 -6.60 -16.90 3.82
C PHE A 48 -5.39 -17.81 3.58
N GLU A 49 -5.37 -19.00 4.16
CA GLU A 49 -4.27 -19.94 3.96
C GLU A 49 -4.12 -20.31 2.49
N ASP A 50 -5.22 -20.63 1.81
CA ASP A 50 -5.20 -20.98 0.38
C ASP A 50 -4.72 -19.80 -0.48
N ILE A 51 -5.22 -18.60 -0.19
CA ILE A 51 -4.85 -17.40 -0.94
C ILE A 51 -3.37 -17.05 -0.71
N SER A 52 -2.92 -17.05 0.54
CA SER A 52 -1.54 -16.74 0.87
C SER A 52 -0.57 -17.79 0.32
N ARG A 53 -0.95 -19.07 0.33
CA ARG A 53 -0.16 -20.14 -0.26
C ARG A 53 0.01 -19.94 -1.77
N ARG A 54 -1.00 -19.42 -2.43
CA ARG A 54 -0.97 -19.18 -3.87
C ARG A 54 -0.15 -17.95 -4.27
N TYR A 55 -0.20 -16.87 -3.50
CA TYR A 55 0.33 -15.58 -3.91
C TYR A 55 1.54 -15.09 -3.10
N PHE A 56 1.66 -15.44 -1.83
CA PHE A 56 2.70 -14.93 -0.96
C PHE A 56 3.97 -15.78 -0.99
N HIS A 57 5.02 -15.25 -0.37
CA HIS A 57 6.20 -16.03 -0.09
C HIS A 57 5.86 -17.18 0.87
N LYS A 58 6.56 -18.31 0.76
CA LYS A 58 6.31 -19.50 1.59
C LYS A 58 6.34 -19.24 3.10
N ASP A 59 7.15 -18.28 3.54
CA ASP A 59 7.27 -17.90 4.96
C ASP A 59 6.15 -16.96 5.41
N GLU A 60 5.27 -16.54 4.51
CA GLU A 60 4.17 -15.61 4.77
C GLU A 60 2.79 -16.26 4.66
N ILE A 61 2.74 -17.59 4.56
CA ILE A 61 1.47 -18.33 4.52
C ILE A 61 0.78 -18.17 5.89
N THR A 62 -0.47 -17.76 5.87
CA THR A 62 -1.22 -17.47 7.10
C THR A 62 -2.70 -17.74 6.94
N ASP A 63 -3.33 -18.20 8.03
CA ASP A 63 -4.78 -18.30 8.17
C ASP A 63 -5.38 -17.12 8.95
N ASN A 64 -4.53 -16.22 9.44
CA ASN A 64 -4.92 -15.07 10.25
C ASN A 64 -5.34 -13.90 9.35
N MET A 65 -6.57 -13.41 9.54
CA MET A 65 -7.14 -12.32 8.75
C MET A 65 -6.31 -11.03 8.83
N HIS A 66 -5.91 -10.62 10.03
CA HIS A 66 -5.17 -9.37 10.21
C HIS A 66 -3.79 -9.43 9.58
N THR A 67 -3.08 -10.54 9.76
CA THR A 67 -1.76 -10.77 9.14
C THR A 67 -1.88 -10.79 7.61
N PHE A 68 -2.91 -11.47 7.10
CA PHE A 68 -3.14 -11.54 5.66
C PHE A 68 -3.34 -10.15 5.05
N TYR A 69 -4.26 -9.34 5.61
CA TYR A 69 -4.55 -8.02 5.06
C TYR A 69 -3.40 -7.03 5.27
N GLU A 70 -2.64 -7.16 6.33
CA GLU A 70 -1.41 -6.38 6.51
C GLU A 70 -0.42 -6.63 5.37
N LEU A 71 -0.12 -7.90 5.09
CA LEU A 71 0.79 -8.28 4.01
C LEU A 71 0.23 -7.87 2.64
N TRP A 72 -1.05 -8.14 2.41
CA TRP A 72 -1.71 -7.80 1.15
C TRP A 72 -1.65 -6.32 0.85
N CYS A 73 -2.14 -5.48 1.76
CA CYS A 73 -2.16 -4.02 1.59
C CYS A 73 -0.76 -3.42 1.42
N LYS A 74 0.21 -3.90 2.20
CA LYS A 74 1.60 -3.45 2.07
C LYS A 74 2.17 -3.76 0.69
N LYS A 75 1.96 -4.97 0.20
CA LYS A 75 2.45 -5.40 -1.12
C LYS A 75 1.77 -4.64 -2.25
N GLU A 76 0.47 -4.40 -2.13
CA GLU A 76 -0.29 -3.60 -3.10
C GLU A 76 0.18 -2.14 -3.10
N ALA A 77 0.31 -1.50 -1.95
CA ALA A 77 0.78 -0.12 -1.84
C ALA A 77 2.20 0.03 -2.40
N TYR A 78 3.08 -0.91 -2.08
CA TYR A 78 4.43 -0.95 -2.64
C TYR A 78 4.43 -1.10 -4.16
N THR A 79 3.61 -2.00 -4.68
CA THR A 79 3.48 -2.23 -6.13
C THR A 79 3.03 -0.96 -6.86
N LYS A 80 2.06 -0.25 -6.30
CA LYS A 80 1.58 1.02 -6.84
C LYS A 80 2.64 2.11 -6.78
N TRP A 81 3.38 2.19 -5.66
CA TRP A 81 4.49 3.12 -5.51
C TRP A 81 5.58 2.87 -6.56
N LYS A 82 5.90 1.60 -6.80
CA LYS A 82 6.91 1.16 -7.79
C LYS A 82 6.40 1.25 -9.23
N LYS A 83 5.09 1.45 -9.44
CA LYS A 83 4.43 1.37 -10.75
C LYS A 83 4.69 0.03 -11.45
N GLY A 84 4.78 -1.02 -10.65
CA GLY A 84 5.04 -2.38 -11.11
C GLY A 84 3.77 -3.20 -11.29
N LYS A 85 3.97 -4.46 -11.65
CA LYS A 85 2.89 -5.44 -11.71
C LYS A 85 2.80 -6.18 -10.38
N ILE A 86 1.58 -6.33 -9.86
CA ILE A 86 1.31 -6.96 -8.57
C ILE A 86 1.91 -8.36 -8.46
N ALA A 87 1.83 -9.16 -9.51
CA ALA A 87 2.36 -10.52 -9.52
C ALA A 87 3.86 -10.58 -9.22
N LYS A 88 4.61 -9.54 -9.58
CA LYS A 88 6.06 -9.49 -9.34
C LYS A 88 6.40 -9.36 -7.86
N TYR A 89 5.59 -8.64 -7.08
CA TYR A 89 5.90 -8.31 -5.69
C TYR A 89 5.15 -9.16 -4.67
N MET A 90 4.03 -9.78 -5.06
CA MET A 90 3.24 -10.60 -4.15
C MET A 90 4.01 -11.79 -3.59
N SER A 91 4.82 -12.45 -4.40
CA SER A 91 5.61 -13.62 -3.99
C SER A 91 6.92 -13.28 -3.28
N GLN A 92 7.30 -12.01 -3.24
CA GLN A 92 8.51 -11.57 -2.52
C GLN A 92 8.22 -11.43 -1.03
N LYS A 93 9.14 -11.94 -0.22
CA LYS A 93 9.03 -11.82 1.23
C LYS A 93 9.18 -10.38 1.68
N ILE A 94 8.30 -9.95 2.59
CA ILE A 94 8.40 -8.67 3.26
C ILE A 94 8.92 -8.91 4.68
N ASP A 95 10.06 -8.29 5.01
CA ASP A 95 10.49 -8.22 6.39
C ASP A 95 9.77 -7.07 7.12
N LYS A 96 9.98 -6.96 8.43
CA LYS A 96 9.35 -5.93 9.24
C LYS A 96 9.68 -4.51 8.77
N ASP A 97 10.85 -4.33 8.20
CA ASP A 97 11.36 -3.03 7.77
C ASP A 97 11.17 -2.80 6.27
N MET A 98 10.60 -3.76 5.56
CA MET A 98 10.37 -3.71 4.11
C MET A 98 11.65 -3.52 3.29
N THR A 99 12.81 -3.78 3.90
CA THR A 99 14.12 -3.48 3.29
C THR A 99 14.57 -4.51 2.27
N GLN A 100 14.11 -5.76 2.41
CA GLN A 100 14.56 -6.87 1.55
C GLN A 100 13.92 -6.87 0.17
N LEU A 101 12.77 -6.23 0.00
CA LEU A 101 12.12 -6.15 -1.30
C LEU A 101 12.90 -5.33 -2.30
N VAL A 102 13.53 -4.25 -1.84
CA VAL A 102 14.30 -3.37 -2.70
C VAL A 102 15.48 -2.80 -1.92
N PRO A 103 16.62 -3.52 -1.85
CA PRO A 103 17.76 -3.10 -1.03
C PRO A 103 18.31 -1.71 -1.35
N GLN A 104 18.04 -1.21 -2.55
CA GLN A 104 18.57 0.08 -3.03
C GLN A 104 17.53 1.21 -3.03
N SER A 105 16.26 0.90 -2.79
CA SER A 105 15.19 1.92 -2.78
C SER A 105 14.83 2.30 -1.35
N ARG A 106 14.97 3.58 -1.05
CA ARG A 106 14.50 4.12 0.23
C ARG A 106 13.04 4.48 0.10
N TYR A 107 12.21 3.81 0.84
CA TYR A 107 10.79 4.12 0.96
C TYR A 107 10.34 3.97 2.40
N GLN A 108 9.18 4.55 2.71
CA GLN A 108 8.51 4.40 3.98
C GLN A 108 7.16 3.75 3.77
N MET A 109 6.73 2.97 4.76
CA MET A 109 5.43 2.32 4.77
C MET A 109 4.71 2.71 6.06
N THR A 110 3.56 3.34 5.93
CA THR A 110 2.77 3.82 7.06
C THR A 110 1.36 3.25 7.00
N GLU A 111 0.88 2.72 8.11
CA GLU A 111 -0.53 2.33 8.24
C GLU A 111 -1.40 3.58 8.31
N LEU A 112 -2.53 3.55 7.58
CA LEU A 112 -3.47 4.65 7.57
C LEU A 112 -4.36 4.62 8.81
N ASP A 113 -4.50 5.78 9.45
CA ASP A 113 -5.41 5.98 10.57
C ASP A 113 -6.74 6.59 10.13
N GLY A 114 -7.76 6.45 10.97
CA GLY A 114 -9.06 7.10 10.76
C GLY A 114 -9.91 6.52 9.64
N LEU A 115 -9.57 5.32 9.16
CA LEU A 115 -10.38 4.62 8.17
C LEU A 115 -11.68 4.10 8.81
N PRO A 116 -12.77 3.93 8.01
CA PRO A 116 -13.98 3.30 8.49
C PRO A 116 -13.75 1.91 9.09
N TYR A 117 -14.70 1.46 9.91
CA TYR A 117 -14.63 0.14 10.53
C TYR A 117 -14.39 -0.97 9.49
N ASN A 118 -13.55 -1.92 9.84
CA ASN A 118 -13.11 -3.04 8.99
C ASN A 118 -12.38 -2.66 7.69
N ILE A 119 -11.96 -1.42 7.53
CA ILE A 119 -11.08 -1.03 6.43
C ILE A 119 -9.68 -0.80 6.97
N ARG A 120 -8.72 -1.46 6.34
CA ARG A 120 -7.30 -1.34 6.64
C ARG A 120 -6.55 -0.86 5.41
N GLY A 121 -5.53 -0.06 5.60
CA GLY A 121 -4.77 0.45 4.49
C GLY A 121 -3.37 0.90 4.85
N TYR A 122 -2.55 1.02 3.82
CA TYR A 122 -1.15 1.42 3.92
C TYR A 122 -0.79 2.43 2.85
N LEU A 123 0.11 3.33 3.21
CA LEU A 123 0.71 4.31 2.31
C LEU A 123 2.20 3.98 2.17
N CYS A 124 2.67 3.90 0.93
CA CYS A 124 4.09 3.76 0.57
C CYS A 124 4.57 5.05 -0.09
N TYR A 125 5.70 5.61 0.37
CA TYR A 125 6.24 6.87 -0.13
C TYR A 125 7.74 7.03 0.08
#